data_54e965cddea0ae2f8e9e8b0d5f2abffc
#
_entry.id   54e965cddea0ae2f8e9e8b0d5f2abffc
#
_cell.length_a   1.000
_cell.length_b   1.000
_cell.length_c   1.000
_cell.angle_alpha   90.00
_cell.angle_beta   90.00
_cell.angle_gamma   90.00
#
_symmetry.space_group_name_H-M   'P 1'
#
loop_
_entity.id
_entity.type
_entity.pdbx_description
1 polymer ?
#
loop_
_entity_poly.entity_id
_entity_poly.type
_entity_poly.pdbx_seq_one_letter_code
_entity_poly.pdbx_strand_id
1 'polypeptide(L)'
;MQAFELSILDWIQAHLRCGFLDAVLPAISRTADHGELWIILAVILLLIKGQRKYGASVACGLVLDLVSCNIILKPLIGRSRPFVLNELAELLIAAPMDAPFPSAHTAASFAAVFALKTAGSPLWKPALAAALVIAFSRLYLYVHWPSDVLAGALLGAAVGWAGAKIMEKVLRKAGR
;
A
#
# COMPACT_ATOMS: atom_id res chain seq x y z
N MET A 1 -3.59 -7.30 22.69
CA MET A 1 -3.33 -6.48 21.50
C MET A 1 -4.44 -6.66 20.46
N GLN A 2 -4.81 -7.87 20.06
CA GLN A 2 -5.89 -8.10 19.08
C GLN A 2 -7.25 -7.52 19.51
N ALA A 3 -7.66 -7.65 20.77
CA ALA A 3 -8.93 -7.08 21.25
C ALA A 3 -8.99 -5.55 21.10
N PHE A 4 -7.87 -4.85 21.33
CA PHE A 4 -7.79 -3.41 21.11
C PHE A 4 -7.87 -3.04 19.62
N GLU A 5 -7.18 -3.77 18.77
CA GLU A 5 -7.25 -3.54 17.32
C GLU A 5 -8.64 -3.84 16.76
N LEU A 6 -9.31 -4.87 17.29
CA LEU A 6 -10.69 -5.21 16.95
C LEU A 6 -11.64 -4.07 17.33
N SER A 7 -11.50 -3.51 18.53
CA SER A 7 -12.36 -2.37 18.96
C SER A 7 -12.21 -1.13 18.05
N ILE A 8 -11.03 -0.91 17.47
CA ILE A 8 -10.84 0.16 16.47
C ILE A 8 -11.63 -0.15 15.20
N LEU A 9 -11.55 -1.39 14.70
CA LEU A 9 -12.28 -1.80 13.49
C LEU A 9 -13.79 -1.76 13.72
N ASP A 10 -14.28 -2.25 14.86
CA ASP A 10 -15.69 -2.20 15.23
C ASP A 10 -16.18 -0.76 15.34
N TRP A 11 -15.37 0.13 15.92
CA TRP A 11 -15.69 1.56 15.98
C TRP A 11 -15.83 2.17 14.56
N ILE A 12 -14.94 1.83 13.64
CA ILE A 12 -15.02 2.27 12.23
C ILE A 12 -16.33 1.78 11.61
N GLN A 13 -16.71 0.51 11.83
CA GLN A 13 -17.94 -0.05 11.29
C GLN A 13 -19.18 0.66 11.88
N ALA A 14 -19.19 0.90 13.19
CA ALA A 14 -20.33 1.50 13.89
C ALA A 14 -20.56 2.98 13.55
N HIS A 15 -19.49 3.75 13.27
CA HIS A 15 -19.58 5.21 13.20
C HIS A 15 -19.30 5.79 11.81
N LEU A 16 -18.54 5.10 10.95
CA LEU A 16 -18.14 5.63 9.66
C LEU A 16 -18.82 4.93 8.48
N ARG A 17 -19.48 3.78 8.71
CA ARG A 17 -20.14 3.05 7.62
C ARG A 17 -21.33 3.84 7.08
N CYS A 18 -21.32 4.06 5.77
CA CYS A 18 -22.41 4.71 5.05
C CYS A 18 -22.38 4.32 3.57
N GLY A 19 -23.54 4.40 2.90
CA GLY A 19 -23.69 3.95 1.51
C GLY A 19 -22.69 4.58 0.53
N PHE A 20 -22.28 5.83 0.75
CA PHE A 20 -21.25 6.48 -0.08
C PHE A 20 -19.89 5.81 0.08
N LEU A 21 -19.42 5.62 1.32
CA LEU A 21 -18.13 4.98 1.59
C LEU A 21 -18.15 3.48 1.24
N ASP A 22 -19.30 2.82 1.43
CA ASP A 22 -19.51 1.41 1.04
C ASP A 22 -19.36 1.20 -0.47
N ALA A 23 -19.68 2.20 -1.29
CA ALA A 23 -19.49 2.15 -2.73
C ALA A 23 -18.07 2.58 -3.16
N VAL A 24 -17.53 3.63 -2.56
CA VAL A 24 -16.30 4.30 -3.01
C VAL A 24 -15.05 3.57 -2.54
N LEU A 25 -14.99 3.17 -1.25
CA LEU A 25 -13.76 2.59 -0.70
C LEU A 25 -13.41 1.20 -1.29
N PRO A 26 -14.37 0.29 -1.56
CA PRO A 26 -14.07 -0.93 -2.30
C PRO A 26 -13.53 -0.65 -3.71
N ALA A 27 -14.10 0.34 -4.42
CA ALA A 27 -13.65 0.70 -5.76
C ALA A 27 -12.22 1.26 -5.75
N ILE A 28 -11.91 2.18 -4.81
CA ILE A 28 -10.56 2.70 -4.63
C ILE A 28 -9.58 1.59 -4.24
N SER A 29 -9.94 0.73 -3.28
CA SER A 29 -9.10 -0.38 -2.86
C SER A 29 -8.73 -1.28 -4.04
N ARG A 30 -9.71 -1.60 -4.89
CA ARG A 30 -9.52 -2.46 -6.07
C ARG A 30 -8.49 -1.91 -7.06
N THR A 31 -8.31 -0.59 -7.15
CA THR A 31 -7.28 0.00 -8.04
C THR A 31 -5.84 -0.33 -7.62
N ALA A 32 -5.67 -0.90 -6.44
CA ALA A 32 -4.36 -1.24 -5.88
C ALA A 32 -4.22 -2.74 -5.52
N ASP A 33 -5.12 -3.61 -5.97
CA ASP A 33 -5.13 -5.04 -5.61
C ASP A 33 -3.81 -5.75 -5.95
N HIS A 34 -3.23 -5.47 -7.12
CA HIS A 34 -1.89 -5.95 -7.52
C HIS A 34 -0.90 -4.79 -7.71
N GLY A 35 -1.21 -3.63 -7.11
CA GLY A 35 -0.40 -2.42 -7.28
C GLY A 35 -0.60 -1.68 -8.59
N GLU A 36 -1.71 -1.96 -9.33
CA GLU A 36 -1.97 -1.45 -10.69
C GLU A 36 -1.85 0.07 -10.76
N LEU A 37 -2.45 0.79 -9.82
CA LEU A 37 -2.37 2.26 -9.76
C LEU A 37 -0.92 2.74 -9.81
N TRP A 38 -0.06 2.14 -9.01
CA TRP A 38 1.33 2.54 -8.86
C TRP A 38 2.22 2.07 -10.02
N ILE A 39 1.91 0.90 -10.58
CA ILE A 39 2.56 0.39 -11.80
C ILE A 39 2.25 1.31 -12.97
N ILE A 40 0.98 1.67 -13.16
CA ILE A 40 0.54 2.60 -14.21
C ILE A 40 1.24 3.95 -14.04
N LEU A 41 1.29 4.50 -12.83
CA LEU A 41 2.01 5.73 -12.54
C LEU A 41 3.49 5.61 -12.90
N ALA A 42 4.16 4.53 -12.51
CA ALA A 42 5.56 4.30 -12.85
C ALA A 42 5.79 4.27 -14.36
N VAL A 43 4.93 3.55 -15.10
CA VAL A 43 5.00 3.45 -16.57
C VAL A 43 4.80 4.82 -17.23
N ILE A 44 3.77 5.57 -16.81
CA ILE A 44 3.52 6.93 -17.34
C ILE A 44 4.76 7.82 -17.13
N LEU A 45 5.33 7.81 -15.92
CA LEU A 45 6.51 8.62 -15.62
C LEU A 45 7.75 8.17 -16.42
N LEU A 46 7.89 6.88 -16.72
CA LEU A 46 8.97 6.37 -17.57
C LEU A 46 8.83 6.83 -19.04
N LEU A 47 7.62 6.99 -19.54
CA LEU A 47 7.34 7.43 -20.90
C LEU A 47 7.55 8.94 -21.08
N ILE A 48 7.35 9.75 -20.04
CA ILE A 48 7.49 11.20 -20.11
C ILE A 48 8.97 11.62 -20.02
N LYS A 49 9.47 12.36 -21.03
CA LYS A 49 10.82 12.94 -21.01
C LYS A 49 10.99 13.82 -19.75
N GLY A 50 12.09 13.66 -19.03
CA GLY A 50 12.39 14.42 -17.80
C GLY A 50 11.75 13.83 -16.51
N GLN A 51 10.79 12.91 -16.62
CA GLN A 51 10.18 12.25 -15.45
C GLN A 51 10.72 10.83 -15.22
N ARG A 52 11.54 10.31 -16.13
CA ARG A 52 12.01 8.90 -16.12
C ARG A 52 12.69 8.48 -14.82
N LYS A 53 13.43 9.38 -14.18
CA LYS A 53 14.07 9.10 -12.87
C LYS A 53 13.04 8.76 -11.80
N TYR A 54 11.90 9.43 -11.81
CA TYR A 54 10.82 9.20 -10.85
C TYR A 54 10.12 7.86 -11.11
N GLY A 55 9.78 7.59 -12.38
CA GLY A 55 9.20 6.32 -12.79
C GLY A 55 10.09 5.13 -12.44
N ALA A 56 11.39 5.24 -12.72
CA ALA A 56 12.36 4.20 -12.37
C ALA A 56 12.49 3.99 -10.86
N SER A 57 12.44 5.09 -10.07
CA SER A 57 12.47 5.01 -8.61
C SER A 57 11.23 4.31 -8.06
N VAL A 58 10.04 4.65 -8.58
CA VAL A 58 8.79 3.98 -8.19
C VAL A 58 8.84 2.50 -8.57
N ALA A 59 9.20 2.17 -9.81
CA ALA A 59 9.30 0.78 -10.26
C ALA A 59 10.27 -0.04 -9.38
N CYS A 60 11.45 0.50 -9.08
CA CYS A 60 12.41 -0.16 -8.19
C CYS A 60 11.83 -0.35 -6.77
N GLY A 61 11.16 0.65 -6.21
CA GLY A 61 10.49 0.56 -4.91
C GLY A 61 9.42 -0.51 -4.88
N LEU A 62 8.59 -0.61 -5.93
CA LEU A 62 7.54 -1.63 -6.05
C LEU A 62 8.11 -3.04 -6.17
N VAL A 63 9.21 -3.22 -6.91
CA VAL A 63 9.90 -4.53 -6.99
C VAL A 63 10.45 -4.94 -5.63
N LEU A 64 11.08 -4.01 -4.89
CA LEU A 64 11.55 -4.27 -3.54
C LEU A 64 10.40 -4.60 -2.58
N ASP A 65 9.26 -3.91 -2.73
CA ASP A 65 8.05 -4.19 -1.95
C ASP A 65 7.51 -5.59 -2.26
N LEU A 66 7.36 -5.95 -3.54
CA LEU A 66 6.92 -7.28 -3.95
C LEU A 66 7.75 -8.39 -3.31
N VAL A 67 9.07 -8.24 -3.33
CA VAL A 67 10.00 -9.23 -2.74
C VAL A 67 9.85 -9.25 -1.22
N SER A 68 9.93 -8.09 -0.56
CA SER A 68 9.94 -8.01 0.90
C SER A 68 8.60 -8.37 1.51
N CYS A 69 7.51 -7.78 1.00
CA CYS A 69 6.16 -7.95 1.54
C CYS A 69 5.57 -9.32 1.15
N ASN A 70 5.48 -9.59 -0.16
CA ASN A 70 4.68 -10.73 -0.64
C ASN A 70 5.47 -12.03 -0.66
N ILE A 71 6.76 -12.01 -1.03
CA ILE A 71 7.56 -13.24 -1.15
C ILE A 71 8.18 -13.64 0.19
N ILE A 72 8.62 -12.67 1.02
CA ILE A 72 9.33 -12.96 2.27
C ILE A 72 8.40 -12.89 3.47
N LEU A 73 7.81 -11.73 3.77
CA LEU A 73 7.13 -11.50 5.06
C LEU A 73 5.78 -12.19 5.17
N LYS A 74 4.94 -12.19 4.14
CA LYS A 74 3.62 -12.85 4.20
C LYS A 74 3.71 -14.34 4.47
N PRO A 75 4.58 -15.12 3.82
CA PRO A 75 4.70 -16.56 4.13
C PRO A 75 5.24 -16.85 5.53
N LEU A 76 6.04 -15.92 6.10
CA LEU A 76 6.67 -16.11 7.40
C LEU A 76 5.72 -15.85 8.58
N ILE A 77 4.74 -14.94 8.39
CA ILE A 77 3.88 -14.46 9.48
C ILE A 77 2.44 -14.89 9.22
N GLY A 78 2.11 -16.13 9.64
CA GLY A 78 0.77 -16.71 9.49
C GLY A 78 -0.27 -16.12 10.45
N ARG A 79 -0.66 -14.84 10.28
CA ARG A 79 -1.67 -14.17 11.11
C ARG A 79 -3.07 -14.42 10.56
N SER A 80 -4.07 -14.58 11.44
CA SER A 80 -5.48 -14.61 11.04
C SER A 80 -6.00 -13.20 10.74
N ARG A 81 -6.92 -13.08 9.77
CA ARG A 81 -7.55 -11.81 9.44
C ARG A 81 -8.62 -11.42 10.45
N PRO A 82 -8.95 -10.11 10.59
CA PRO A 82 -9.96 -9.62 11.54
C PRO A 82 -11.32 -10.30 11.36
N PHE A 83 -11.79 -10.43 10.13
CA PHE A 83 -13.10 -11.02 9.82
C PHE A 83 -13.22 -12.52 10.19
N VAL A 84 -12.10 -13.22 10.35
CA VAL A 84 -12.10 -14.62 10.83
C VAL A 84 -12.43 -14.70 12.31
N LEU A 85 -12.12 -13.65 13.08
CA LEU A 85 -12.41 -13.58 14.51
C LEU A 85 -13.76 -12.92 14.84
N ASN A 86 -14.32 -12.17 13.90
CA ASN A 86 -15.64 -11.58 14.00
C ASN A 86 -16.50 -12.04 12.81
N GLU A 87 -17.16 -13.19 12.99
CA GLU A 87 -18.02 -13.80 11.96
C GLU A 87 -19.25 -12.93 11.58
N LEU A 88 -19.59 -11.93 12.41
CA LEU A 88 -20.67 -10.98 12.14
C LEU A 88 -20.26 -9.83 11.23
N ALA A 89 -18.98 -9.71 10.89
CA ALA A 89 -18.49 -8.65 10.02
C ALA A 89 -18.90 -8.90 8.56
N GLU A 90 -19.79 -8.07 8.04
CA GLU A 90 -20.17 -8.08 6.62
C GLU A 90 -19.05 -7.48 5.76
N LEU A 91 -18.43 -8.30 4.92
CA LEU A 91 -17.40 -7.86 3.98
C LEU A 91 -18.03 -7.24 2.73
N LEU A 92 -17.54 -6.06 2.34
CA LEU A 92 -17.92 -5.37 1.10
C LEU A 92 -17.13 -5.85 -0.13
N ILE A 93 -16.16 -6.74 0.07
CA ILE A 93 -15.33 -7.35 -0.98
C ILE A 93 -15.18 -8.85 -0.73
N ALA A 94 -14.75 -9.58 -1.75
CA ALA A 94 -14.40 -10.99 -1.58
C ALA A 94 -13.31 -11.14 -0.50
N ALA A 95 -13.47 -12.13 0.38
CA ALA A 95 -12.50 -12.41 1.45
C ALA A 95 -11.13 -12.74 0.85
N PRO A 96 -10.07 -11.96 1.16
CA PRO A 96 -8.75 -12.27 0.66
C PRO A 96 -8.22 -13.58 1.26
N MET A 97 -7.58 -14.41 0.43
CA MET A 97 -7.10 -15.75 0.80
C MET A 97 -5.67 -15.75 1.36
N ASP A 98 -4.91 -14.69 1.13
CA ASP A 98 -3.51 -14.56 1.56
C ASP A 98 -3.38 -14.04 3.01
N ALA A 99 -2.15 -14.13 3.57
CA ALA A 99 -1.87 -13.63 4.92
C ALA A 99 -2.03 -12.11 5.00
N PRO A 100 -2.61 -11.57 6.11
CA PRO A 100 -2.86 -10.14 6.24
C PRO A 100 -1.61 -9.29 6.54
N PHE A 101 -0.57 -9.88 7.14
CA PHE A 101 0.59 -9.12 7.60
C PHE A 101 1.81 -9.28 6.67
N PRO A 102 2.45 -8.17 6.30
CA PRO A 102 1.96 -6.79 6.36
C PRO A 102 0.95 -6.50 5.24
N SER A 103 0.23 -5.36 5.32
CA SER A 103 -0.72 -4.96 4.28
C SER A 103 0.00 -4.59 2.98
N ALA A 104 -0.14 -5.42 1.94
CA ALA A 104 0.51 -5.20 0.64
C ALA A 104 -0.01 -3.94 -0.08
N HIS A 105 -1.31 -3.65 0.00
CA HIS A 105 -1.89 -2.42 -0.54
C HIS A 105 -1.24 -1.18 0.06
N THR A 106 -1.06 -1.19 1.38
CA THR A 106 -0.42 -0.07 2.08
C THR A 106 1.07 0.00 1.76
N ALA A 107 1.76 -1.15 1.75
CA ALA A 107 3.19 -1.20 1.49
C ALA A 107 3.53 -0.70 0.07
N ALA A 108 2.85 -1.18 -0.96
CA ALA A 108 3.04 -0.70 -2.32
C ALA A 108 2.73 0.81 -2.46
N SER A 109 1.66 1.28 -1.80
CA SER A 109 1.28 2.69 -1.83
C SER A 109 2.35 3.58 -1.20
N PHE A 110 2.82 3.23 -0.02
CA PHE A 110 3.88 4.00 0.65
C PHE A 110 5.25 3.83 -0.03
N ALA A 111 5.53 2.70 -0.70
CA ALA A 111 6.71 2.54 -1.54
C ALA A 111 6.73 3.55 -2.69
N ALA A 112 5.61 3.72 -3.40
CA ALA A 112 5.48 4.72 -4.45
C ALA A 112 5.65 6.15 -3.92
N VAL A 113 5.00 6.49 -2.79
CA VAL A 113 5.11 7.81 -2.15
C VAL A 113 6.55 8.14 -1.80
N PHE A 114 7.24 7.24 -1.09
CA PHE A 114 8.59 7.50 -0.61
C PHE A 114 9.64 7.44 -1.73
N ALA A 115 9.41 6.62 -2.78
CA ALA A 115 10.22 6.66 -3.99
C ALA A 115 10.12 8.02 -4.68
N LEU A 116 8.91 8.56 -4.88
CA LEU A 116 8.68 9.90 -5.46
C LEU A 116 9.29 11.00 -4.60
N LYS A 117 9.06 10.97 -3.28
CA LYS A 117 9.56 11.97 -2.34
C LYS A 117 11.10 12.00 -2.35
N THR A 118 11.74 10.85 -2.25
CA THR A 118 13.20 10.72 -2.21
C THR A 118 13.84 11.12 -3.53
N ALA A 119 13.19 10.83 -4.67
CA ALA A 119 13.65 11.25 -5.99
C ALA A 119 13.42 12.76 -6.27
N GLY A 120 12.69 13.48 -5.39
CA GLY A 120 12.42 14.91 -5.52
C GLY A 120 11.23 15.26 -6.43
N SER A 121 10.30 14.33 -6.67
CA SER A 121 9.09 14.60 -7.45
C SER A 121 8.02 15.27 -6.60
N PRO A 122 7.36 16.36 -7.05
CA PRO A 122 6.24 16.98 -6.33
C PRO A 122 5.01 16.07 -6.24
N LEU A 123 4.92 15.04 -7.10
CA LEU A 123 3.82 14.06 -7.12
C LEU A 123 3.71 13.21 -5.85
N TRP A 124 4.73 13.23 -4.98
CA TRP A 124 4.63 12.53 -3.70
C TRP A 124 3.45 13.01 -2.82
N LYS A 125 3.04 14.29 -2.96
CA LYS A 125 1.92 14.85 -2.16
C LYS A 125 0.57 14.24 -2.55
N PRO A 126 0.11 14.30 -3.83
CA PRO A 126 -1.11 13.62 -4.23
C PRO A 126 -1.01 12.08 -4.07
N ALA A 127 0.16 11.50 -4.30
CA ALA A 127 0.38 10.07 -4.03
C ALA A 127 0.18 9.72 -2.55
N LEU A 128 0.61 10.57 -1.62
CA LEU A 128 0.37 10.37 -0.19
C LEU A 128 -1.12 10.42 0.15
N ALA A 129 -1.87 11.37 -0.42
CA ALA A 129 -3.31 11.43 -0.21
C ALA A 129 -3.99 10.12 -0.68
N ALA A 130 -3.66 9.64 -1.87
CA ALA A 130 -4.18 8.36 -2.38
C ALA A 130 -3.76 7.17 -1.50
N ALA A 131 -2.48 7.12 -1.07
CA ALA A 131 -1.96 6.08 -0.19
C ALA A 131 -2.69 6.03 1.16
N LEU A 132 -3.00 7.18 1.76
CA LEU A 132 -3.75 7.26 3.01
C LEU A 132 -5.19 6.76 2.83
N VAL A 133 -5.86 7.11 1.73
CA VAL A 133 -7.21 6.62 1.44
C VAL A 133 -7.20 5.10 1.21
N ILE A 134 -6.23 4.58 0.44
CA ILE A 134 -6.06 3.13 0.23
C ILE A 134 -5.78 2.43 1.58
N ALA A 135 -4.88 2.94 2.41
CA ALA A 135 -4.57 2.38 3.72
C ALA A 135 -5.80 2.35 4.64
N PHE A 136 -6.56 3.47 4.69
CA PHE A 136 -7.81 3.55 5.45
C PHE A 136 -8.86 2.57 4.93
N SER A 137 -8.98 2.41 3.61
CA SER A 137 -9.94 1.48 3.02
C SER A 137 -9.74 0.04 3.53
N ARG A 138 -8.49 -0.37 3.83
CA ARG A 138 -8.21 -1.74 4.33
C ARG A 138 -8.75 -1.98 5.73
N LEU A 139 -8.79 -0.94 6.57
CA LEU A 139 -9.42 -0.97 7.90
C LEU A 139 -10.94 -0.94 7.77
N TYR A 140 -11.46 -0.04 6.93
CA TYR A 140 -12.88 0.10 6.65
C TYR A 140 -13.50 -1.20 6.09
N LEU A 141 -12.78 -1.88 5.22
CA LEU A 141 -13.20 -3.17 4.64
C LEU A 141 -13.04 -4.36 5.59
N TYR A 142 -12.53 -4.12 6.81
CA TYR A 142 -12.37 -5.13 7.86
C TYR A 142 -11.43 -6.30 7.48
N VAL A 143 -10.51 -6.08 6.55
CA VAL A 143 -9.63 -7.12 6.02
C VAL A 143 -8.20 -7.08 6.55
N HIS A 144 -7.80 -5.99 7.21
CA HIS A 144 -6.49 -5.82 7.84
C HIS A 144 -6.60 -5.23 9.24
N TRP A 145 -5.68 -5.64 10.10
CA TRP A 145 -5.49 -5.03 11.41
C TRP A 145 -4.81 -3.66 11.29
N PRO A 146 -5.04 -2.72 12.23
CA PRO A 146 -4.26 -1.47 12.30
C PRO A 146 -2.75 -1.67 12.25
N SER A 147 -2.23 -2.70 12.94
CA SER A 147 -0.80 -3.04 12.90
C SER A 147 -0.33 -3.57 11.54
N ASP A 148 -1.18 -4.27 10.75
CA ASP A 148 -0.82 -4.69 9.39
C ASP A 148 -0.63 -3.47 8.48
N VAL A 149 -1.52 -2.48 8.63
CA VAL A 149 -1.48 -1.22 7.87
C VAL A 149 -0.26 -0.41 8.27
N LEU A 150 0.01 -0.27 9.57
CA LEU A 150 1.18 0.45 10.06
C LEU A 150 2.49 -0.20 9.60
N ALA A 151 2.60 -1.53 9.74
CA ALA A 151 3.76 -2.28 9.28
C ALA A 151 3.96 -2.15 7.77
N GLY A 152 2.87 -2.22 6.99
CA GLY A 152 2.89 -1.97 5.54
C GLY A 152 3.40 -0.57 5.21
N ALA A 153 2.93 0.46 5.90
CA ALA A 153 3.39 1.84 5.69
C ALA A 153 4.88 2.01 5.98
N LEU A 154 5.37 1.43 7.08
CA LEU A 154 6.79 1.49 7.44
C LEU A 154 7.67 0.72 6.44
N LEU A 155 7.26 -0.49 6.07
CA LEU A 155 7.96 -1.28 5.06
C LEU A 155 8.01 -0.53 3.73
N GLY A 156 6.86 -0.06 3.24
CA GLY A 156 6.76 0.68 1.99
C GLY A 156 7.65 1.93 2.00
N ALA A 157 7.64 2.69 3.09
CA ALA A 157 8.51 3.85 3.24
C ALA A 157 10.00 3.48 3.10
N ALA A 158 10.42 2.39 3.75
CA ALA A 158 11.81 1.93 3.72
C ALA A 158 12.22 1.46 2.31
N VAL A 159 11.40 0.60 1.67
CA VAL A 159 11.74 0.05 0.34
C VAL A 159 11.60 1.11 -0.76
N GLY A 160 10.67 2.06 -0.64
CA GLY A 160 10.54 3.17 -1.58
C GLY A 160 11.73 4.11 -1.52
N TRP A 161 12.18 4.45 -0.31
CA TRP A 161 13.42 5.20 -0.10
C TRP A 161 14.64 4.45 -0.68
N ALA A 162 14.77 3.15 -0.39
CA ALA A 162 15.87 2.33 -0.89
C ALA A 162 15.86 2.25 -2.42
N GLY A 163 14.70 2.02 -3.04
CA GLY A 163 14.52 1.97 -4.48
C GLY A 163 14.96 3.27 -5.17
N ALA A 164 14.58 4.42 -4.62
CA ALA A 164 15.02 5.72 -5.14
C ALA A 164 16.53 5.90 -5.01
N LYS A 165 17.13 5.51 -3.89
CA LYS A 165 18.59 5.60 -3.69
C LYS A 165 19.38 4.66 -4.60
N ILE A 166 18.86 3.48 -4.88
CA ILE A 166 19.45 2.56 -5.87
C ILE A 166 19.42 3.22 -7.27
N MET A 167 18.28 3.74 -7.67
CA MET A 167 18.14 4.36 -8.99
C MET A 167 18.96 5.64 -9.14
N GLU A 168 19.10 6.45 -8.10
CA GLU A 168 20.01 7.60 -8.09
C GLU A 168 21.46 7.20 -8.40
N LYS A 169 21.94 6.12 -7.76
CA LYS A 169 23.31 5.59 -8.02
C LYS A 169 23.46 5.03 -9.43
N VAL A 170 22.46 4.29 -9.93
CA VAL A 170 22.47 3.69 -11.28
C VAL A 170 22.50 4.78 -12.33
N LEU A 171 21.62 5.77 -12.25
CA LEU A 171 21.52 6.86 -13.21
C LEU A 171 22.78 7.72 -13.23
N ARG A 172 23.37 8.00 -12.06
CA ARG A 172 24.64 8.73 -11.95
C ARG A 172 25.80 7.99 -12.64
N LYS A 173 25.87 6.65 -12.51
CA LYS A 173 26.88 5.83 -13.19
C LYS A 173 26.68 5.78 -14.71
N ALA A 174 25.43 5.89 -15.16
CA ALA A 174 25.08 5.91 -16.59
C ALA A 174 25.25 7.29 -17.26
N GLY A 175 25.79 8.30 -16.54
CA GLY A 175 25.98 9.66 -17.07
C GLY A 175 24.68 10.44 -17.30
N ARG A 176 23.64 10.09 -16.58
CA ARG A 176 22.31 10.71 -16.66
C ARG A 176 21.90 11.34 -15.33
#